data_79053bd3c823137c613c228a6f9de84d
#
_entry.id   79053bd3c823137c613c228a6f9de84d
#
_cell.length_a   1.000
_cell.length_b   1.000
_cell.length_c   1.000
_cell.angle_alpha   90.00
_cell.angle_beta   90.00
_cell.angle_gamma   90.00
#
_symmetry.space_group_name_H-M   'P 1'
#
loop_
_entity.id
_entity.type
_entity.pdbx_description
1 polymer ?
#
loop_
_entity_poly.entity_id
_entity_poly.type
_entity_poly.pdbx_seq_one_letter_code
_entity_poly.pdbx_strand_id
1 'polypeptide(L)' 'IKQLDKGLRFDEVKKILLSYGYVLKFPHGGSSHATFRKNGYEPITIPNHEPIKRIYILMVKEAIERIDEDEAKDN' A
#
# COMPACT_ATOMS: atom_id res chain seq x y z
N ILE A 1 12.32 0.14 -3.50
CA ILE A 1 11.55 0.14 -2.25
C ILE A 1 12.41 0.42 -1.03
N LYS A 2 13.66 0.66 -1.26
CA LYS A 2 14.59 0.88 -0.18
C LYS A 2 14.28 2.13 0.63
N GLN A 3 13.50 3.04 0.07
CA GLN A 3 13.22 4.32 0.70
C GLN A 3 11.91 4.35 1.47
N LEU A 4 11.28 3.19 1.63
CA LEU A 4 9.95 3.15 2.23
C LEU A 4 9.91 3.54 3.71
N ASP A 5 11.04 3.53 4.39
CA ASP A 5 11.05 3.85 5.81
C ASP A 5 11.31 5.33 6.09
N LYS A 6 11.27 6.17 5.09
CA LYS A 6 11.34 7.61 5.27
C LYS A 6 9.96 8.21 5.11
N GLY A 7 9.75 9.39 5.65
CA GLY A 7 8.44 10.00 5.63
C GLY A 7 7.84 10.15 4.24
N LEU A 8 7.18 9.12 3.79
CA LEU A 8 6.59 9.10 2.46
C LEU A 8 5.29 9.87 2.43
N ARG A 9 4.99 10.41 1.27
CA ARG A 9 3.72 11.07 1.05
C ARG A 9 2.70 10.05 0.56
N PHE A 10 1.42 10.38 0.76
CA PHE A 10 0.36 9.47 0.34
C PHE A 10 0.46 9.12 -1.15
N ASP A 11 0.75 10.11 -1.99
CA ASP A 11 0.84 9.87 -3.43
C ASP A 11 1.91 8.87 -3.78
N GLU A 12 3.01 8.87 -3.03
CA GLU A 12 4.10 7.94 -3.30
C GLU A 12 3.70 6.52 -2.95
N VAL A 13 3.05 6.36 -1.79
CA VAL A 13 2.57 5.04 -1.37
C VAL A 13 1.52 4.53 -2.35
N LYS A 14 0.62 5.42 -2.77
CA LYS A 14 -0.41 5.06 -3.74
C LYS A 14 0.21 4.55 -5.02
N LYS A 15 1.20 5.24 -5.55
CA LYS A 15 1.85 4.82 -6.79
C LYS A 15 2.47 3.43 -6.66
N ILE A 16 3.11 3.19 -5.53
CA ILE A 16 3.75 1.89 -5.29
C ILE A 16 2.70 0.78 -5.30
N LEU A 17 1.64 0.97 -4.53
CA LEU A 17 0.61 -0.06 -4.42
C LEU A 17 -0.10 -0.30 -5.75
N LEU A 18 -0.39 0.77 -6.49
CA LEU A 18 -1.04 0.60 -7.78
C LEU A 18 -0.13 -0.14 -8.76
N SER A 19 1.17 0.09 -8.68
CA SER A 19 2.11 -0.60 -9.57
C SER A 19 2.17 -2.10 -9.26
N TYR A 20 1.76 -2.50 -8.07
CA TYR A 20 1.73 -3.92 -7.69
C TYR A 20 0.36 -4.55 -7.93
N GLY A 21 -0.56 -3.83 -8.56
CA GLY A 21 -1.84 -4.39 -8.92
C GLY A 21 -2.96 -4.13 -7.93
N TYR A 22 -2.73 -3.29 -6.93
CA TYR A 22 -3.80 -2.93 -6.01
C TYR A 22 -4.76 -1.94 -6.67
N VAL A 23 -6.01 -1.99 -6.24
CA VAL A 23 -7.03 -1.06 -6.67
C VAL A 23 -7.38 -0.17 -5.51
N LEU A 24 -7.37 1.14 -5.74
CA LEU A 24 -7.68 2.12 -4.70
C LEU A 24 -9.17 2.38 -4.66
N LYS A 25 -9.73 2.33 -3.45
CA LYS A 25 -11.13 2.65 -3.23
C LYS A 25 -11.27 3.48 -1.97
N PHE A 26 -12.21 4.40 -2.00
CA PHE A 26 -12.59 5.15 -0.81
C PHE A 26 -13.93 4.60 -0.34
N PRO A 27 -13.99 4.06 0.90
CA PRO A 27 -15.22 3.40 1.35
C PRO A 27 -16.44 4.31 1.31
N HIS A 28 -16.23 5.61 1.57
CA HIS A 28 -17.31 6.58 1.54
C HIS A 28 -16.80 7.84 0.88
N GLY A 29 -17.66 8.49 0.14
CA GLY A 29 -17.31 9.76 -0.44
C GLY A 29 -16.85 10.72 0.64
N GLY A 30 -15.72 11.37 0.43
CA GLY A 30 -15.19 12.30 1.39
C GLY A 30 -14.43 11.68 2.54
N SER A 31 -14.29 10.35 2.54
CA SER A 31 -13.52 9.70 3.58
C SER A 31 -12.05 10.05 3.48
N SER A 32 -11.40 10.20 4.63
CA SER A 32 -9.95 10.44 4.67
C SER A 32 -9.16 9.15 4.65
N HIS A 33 -9.82 8.00 4.58
CA HIS A 33 -9.16 6.70 4.54
C HIS A 33 -9.27 6.11 3.15
N ALA A 34 -8.17 5.60 2.65
CA ALA A 34 -8.12 4.95 1.35
C ALA A 34 -7.86 3.47 1.57
N THR A 35 -8.65 2.63 0.91
CA THR A 35 -8.48 1.18 0.99
C THR A 35 -7.92 0.68 -0.33
N PHE A 36 -6.82 -0.06 -0.23
CA PHE A 36 -6.19 -0.68 -1.39
C PHE A 36 -6.49 -2.17 -1.34
N ARG A 37 -7.00 -2.71 -2.43
CA ARG A 37 -7.37 -4.12 -2.51
C ARG A 37 -6.67 -4.79 -3.67
N LYS A 38 -6.22 -6.01 -3.42
CA LYS A 38 -5.61 -6.84 -4.45
C LYS A 38 -6.13 -8.25 -4.27
N ASN A 39 -6.56 -8.87 -5.37
CA ASN A 39 -7.11 -10.21 -5.34
C ASN A 39 -6.09 -11.18 -4.77
N GLY A 40 -6.49 -11.94 -3.76
CA GLY A 40 -5.62 -12.90 -3.11
C GLY A 40 -4.80 -12.34 -1.96
N TYR A 41 -4.96 -11.06 -1.65
CA TYR A 41 -4.22 -10.41 -0.57
C TYR A 41 -5.16 -9.61 0.29
N GLU A 42 -4.74 -9.39 1.53
CA GLU A 42 -5.57 -8.64 2.46
C GLU A 42 -5.58 -7.16 2.09
N PRO A 43 -6.72 -6.49 2.30
CA PRO A 43 -6.80 -5.07 2.00
C PRO A 43 -5.93 -4.25 2.95
N ILE A 44 -5.46 -3.12 2.45
CA ILE A 44 -4.65 -2.20 3.23
C ILE A 44 -5.39 -0.87 3.29
N THR A 45 -5.65 -0.38 4.49
CA THR A 45 -6.33 0.90 4.68
C THR A 45 -5.35 1.90 5.25
N ILE A 46 -5.20 3.03 4.58
CA ILE A 46 -4.23 4.06 4.95
C ILE A 46 -4.93 5.40 5.04
N PRO A 47 -4.76 6.14 6.15
CA PRO A 47 -5.30 7.50 6.23
C PRO A 47 -4.65 8.40 5.19
N ASN A 48 -5.46 9.24 4.56
CA ASN A 48 -4.96 10.15 3.53
C ASN A 48 -4.51 11.46 4.17
N HIS A 49 -3.41 11.42 4.87
CA HIS A 49 -2.79 12.63 5.39
C HIS A 49 -1.29 12.39 5.48
N GLU A 50 -0.54 13.47 5.53
CA GLU A 50 0.90 13.39 5.44
C GLU A 50 1.54 14.02 6.65
N PRO A 51 2.69 13.48 7.03
CA PRO A 51 3.36 12.30 6.44
C PRO A 51 2.65 11.02 6.86
N ILE A 52 2.84 9.97 6.07
CA ILE A 52 2.26 8.65 6.38
C ILE A 52 2.98 8.11 7.62
N LYS A 53 2.20 7.63 8.59
CA LYS A 53 2.79 7.08 9.80
C LYS A 53 3.57 5.80 9.50
N ARG A 54 4.62 5.60 10.26
CA ARG A 54 5.52 4.47 10.02
C ARG A 54 4.81 3.12 10.03
N ILE A 55 3.80 2.97 10.89
CA ILE A 55 3.10 1.70 10.96
C ILE A 55 2.46 1.33 9.63
N TYR A 56 1.93 2.33 8.92
CA TYR A 56 1.33 2.06 7.61
C TYR A 56 2.39 1.78 6.56
N ILE A 57 3.52 2.46 6.65
CA ILE A 57 4.62 2.20 5.73
C ILE A 57 5.11 0.77 5.89
N LEU A 58 5.19 0.29 7.12
CA LEU A 58 5.61 -1.08 7.38
C LEU A 58 4.59 -2.08 6.82
N MET A 59 3.30 -1.77 6.93
CA MET A 59 2.27 -2.65 6.35
C MET A 59 2.42 -2.76 4.84
N VAL A 60 2.67 -1.63 4.19
CA VAL A 60 2.87 -1.62 2.74
C VAL A 60 4.11 -2.41 2.38
N LYS A 61 5.19 -2.21 3.11
CA LYS A 61 6.45 -2.89 2.85
C LYS A 61 6.28 -4.40 2.96
N GLU A 62 5.60 -4.86 4.01
CA GLU A 62 5.37 -6.29 4.18
C GLU A 62 4.52 -6.86 3.06
N ALA A 63 3.49 -6.13 2.65
CA ALA A 63 2.63 -6.58 1.57
C ALA A 63 3.40 -6.73 0.27
N ILE A 64 4.25 -5.75 -0.02
CA ILE A 64 5.05 -5.78 -1.24
C ILE A 64 6.03 -6.94 -1.22
N GLU A 65 6.66 -7.17 -0.08
CA GLU A 65 7.61 -8.27 0.05
C GLU A 65 6.93 -9.62 -0.16
N ARG A 66 5.71 -9.76 0.37
CA ARG A 66 4.96 -10.99 0.19
C ARG A 66 4.61 -11.22 -1.29
N ILE A 67 4.21 -10.16 -1.98
CA ILE A 67 3.90 -10.28 -3.40
C ILE A 67 5.13 -10.68 -4.19
N ASP A 68 6.26 -10.06 -3.89
CA ASP A 68 7.51 -10.39 -4.57
C ASP A 68 7.89 -11.85 -4.34
N GLU A 69 7.72 -12.33 -3.11
CA GLU A 69 8.01 -13.72 -2.81
C GLU A 69 7.09 -14.67 -3.55
N ASP A 70 5.81 -14.35 -3.60
CA ASP A 70 4.84 -15.19 -4.29
C ASP A 70 5.15 -15.26 -5.77
N GLU A 71 5.51 -14.14 -6.38
CA GLU A 71 5.84 -14.11 -7.79
C GLU A 71 7.11 -14.89 -8.09
N ALA A 72 8.06 -14.83 -7.17
CA ALA A 72 9.30 -15.60 -7.34
C ALA A 72 9.02 -17.10 -7.30
N LYS A 73 8.04 -17.52 -6.50
CA LYS A 73 7.70 -18.95 -6.40
C LYS A 73 7.00 -19.48 -7.64
N ASP A 74 6.38 -18.60 -8.40
CA ASP A 74 5.62 -19.02 -9.58
C ASP A 74 6.54 -19.36 -10.75
N ASN A 75 7.81 -19.10 -10.62
CA ASN A 75 8.76 -19.45 -11.67
C ASN A 75 9.37 -20.84 -11.46
#